data_ab707156475ea9dabcd055c0af21db89
#
_entry.id   ab707156475ea9dabcd055c0af21db89
#
_cell.length_a   1.000
_cell.length_b   1.000
_cell.length_c   1.000
_cell.angle_alpha   90.00
_cell.angle_beta   90.00
_cell.angle_gamma   90.00
#
_symmetry.space_group_name_H-M   'P 1'
#
loop_
_entity.id
_entity.type
_entity.pdbx_description
1 polymer ?
#
loop_
_entity_poly.entity_id
_entity_poly.type
_entity_poly.pdbx_seq_one_letter_code
_entity_poly.pdbx_strand_id
1 'polypeptide(L)'
;MTAITQIKPAECQLESFLNAQTSEATRRAYRSDLIGFFGTSLIIADQIQDTTTEDIEDYRNSLMEQGVKPNTINRKLTSLRGFFKRSQAKGLIKINPCDLVKGYKKSNASVGKAVETDALLKMIEIASKQPNQYKAKRDVALITVLLYAGLRRSEACN
;
A
#
# COMPACT_ATOMS: atom_id res chain seq x y z
N MET A 1 0.38 -45.93 -11.74
CA MET A 1 -0.17 -45.18 -10.57
C MET A 1 0.19 -43.73 -10.78
N THR A 2 -0.75 -42.98 -11.33
CA THR A 2 -0.54 -41.55 -11.68
C THR A 2 -0.79 -40.74 -10.44
N ALA A 3 0.25 -40.07 -9.91
CA ALA A 3 0.13 -39.16 -8.78
C ALA A 3 -0.76 -38.00 -9.21
N ILE A 4 -1.96 -37.93 -8.69
CA ILE A 4 -2.83 -36.76 -8.79
C ILE A 4 -2.16 -35.67 -7.92
N THR A 5 -1.38 -34.83 -8.56
CA THR A 5 -0.88 -33.61 -7.94
C THR A 5 -2.10 -32.77 -7.55
N GLN A 6 -2.41 -32.70 -6.26
CA GLN A 6 -3.45 -31.82 -5.75
C GLN A 6 -3.05 -30.39 -6.08
N ILE A 7 -3.64 -29.84 -7.13
CA ILE A 7 -3.57 -28.41 -7.46
C ILE A 7 -4.26 -27.69 -6.31
N LYS A 8 -3.47 -27.13 -5.39
CA LYS A 8 -4.02 -26.21 -4.38
C LYS A 8 -4.67 -25.04 -5.11
N PRO A 9 -5.92 -24.68 -4.79
CA PRO A 9 -6.63 -23.59 -5.46
C PRO A 9 -5.78 -22.31 -5.45
N ALA A 10 -5.78 -21.58 -6.55
CA ALA A 10 -5.03 -20.32 -6.71
C ALA A 10 -5.41 -19.25 -5.67
N GLU A 11 -6.63 -19.29 -5.16
CA GLU A 11 -7.11 -18.52 -4.01
C GLU A 11 -6.15 -18.61 -2.82
N CYS A 12 -5.55 -19.77 -2.63
CA CYS A 12 -4.54 -20.02 -1.59
C CYS A 12 -3.25 -19.22 -1.79
N GLN A 13 -2.90 -18.77 -3.00
CA GLN A 13 -1.65 -18.04 -3.23
C GLN A 13 -1.76 -16.57 -2.84
N LEU A 14 -2.85 -15.89 -3.17
CA LEU A 14 -3.11 -14.52 -2.75
C LEU A 14 -3.23 -14.45 -1.22
N GLU A 15 -4.07 -15.28 -0.61
CA GLU A 15 -4.26 -15.28 0.84
C GLU A 15 -2.97 -15.67 1.57
N SER A 16 -2.24 -16.66 1.08
CA SER A 16 -0.94 -17.02 1.64
C SER A 16 0.07 -15.87 1.59
N PHE A 17 0.06 -15.07 0.51
CA PHE A 17 0.91 -13.88 0.40
C PHE A 17 0.48 -12.79 1.38
N LEU A 18 -0.82 -12.51 1.45
CA LEU A 18 -1.37 -11.47 2.32
C LEU A 18 -1.19 -11.80 3.81
N ASN A 19 -1.38 -13.06 4.20
CA ASN A 19 -1.19 -13.50 5.57
C ASN A 19 0.25 -13.41 6.06
N ALA A 20 1.23 -13.36 5.15
CA ALA A 20 2.62 -13.11 5.50
C ALA A 20 2.93 -11.63 5.82
N GLN A 21 1.99 -10.72 5.54
CA GLN A 21 2.16 -9.31 5.87
C GLN A 21 1.75 -9.06 7.33
N THR A 22 2.56 -8.32 8.07
CA THR A 22 2.33 -8.05 9.49
C THR A 22 1.20 -7.06 9.74
N SER A 23 1.05 -6.04 8.85
CA SER A 23 0.07 -4.98 9.01
C SER A 23 -1.20 -5.25 8.20
N GLU A 24 -2.36 -5.10 8.86
CA GLU A 24 -3.66 -5.19 8.19
C GLU A 24 -3.85 -4.13 7.10
N ALA A 25 -3.35 -2.92 7.32
CA ALA A 25 -3.37 -1.86 6.30
C ALA A 25 -2.57 -2.25 5.06
N THR A 26 -1.41 -2.91 5.24
CA THR A 26 -0.60 -3.44 4.15
C THR A 26 -1.33 -4.57 3.42
N ARG A 27 -1.98 -5.48 4.14
CA ARG A 27 -2.77 -6.56 3.53
C ARG A 27 -3.88 -6.01 2.64
N ARG A 28 -4.64 -5.03 3.13
CA ARG A 28 -5.71 -4.36 2.35
C ARG A 28 -5.16 -3.67 1.11
N ALA A 29 -4.05 -2.93 1.25
CA ALA A 29 -3.43 -2.24 0.12
C ALA A 29 -2.93 -3.22 -0.95
N TYR A 30 -2.21 -4.27 -0.53
CA TYR A 30 -1.67 -5.28 -1.45
C TYR A 30 -2.77 -6.10 -2.12
N ARG A 31 -3.83 -6.46 -1.40
CA ARG A 31 -5.02 -7.10 -1.97
C ARG A 31 -5.60 -6.24 -3.10
N SER A 32 -5.83 -4.96 -2.85
CA SER A 32 -6.36 -4.03 -3.84
C SER A 32 -5.43 -3.87 -5.06
N ASP A 33 -4.11 -3.86 -4.83
CA ASP A 33 -3.13 -3.71 -5.90
C ASP A 33 -3.08 -4.95 -6.81
N LEU A 34 -3.09 -6.15 -6.21
CA LEU A 34 -3.07 -7.42 -6.94
C LEU A 34 -4.37 -7.65 -7.70
N ILE A 35 -5.52 -7.39 -7.09
CA ILE A 35 -6.82 -7.45 -7.78
C ILE A 35 -6.84 -6.42 -8.94
N GLY A 36 -6.29 -5.23 -8.74
CA GLY A 36 -6.21 -4.21 -9.79
C GLY A 36 -5.35 -4.61 -10.99
N PHE A 37 -4.35 -5.49 -10.80
CA PHE A 37 -3.53 -6.02 -11.87
C PHE A 37 -4.18 -7.24 -12.56
N PHE A 38 -4.58 -8.25 -11.79
CA PHE A 38 -5.14 -9.49 -12.32
C PHE A 38 -6.61 -9.38 -12.76
N GLY A 39 -7.31 -8.30 -12.41
CA GLY A 39 -8.73 -8.12 -12.69
C GLY A 39 -9.67 -9.00 -11.86
N THR A 40 -9.13 -9.83 -10.97
CA THR A 40 -9.87 -10.79 -10.17
C THR A 40 -9.24 -11.01 -8.81
N SER A 41 -10.06 -11.39 -7.84
CA SER A 41 -9.57 -11.88 -6.54
C SER A 41 -9.16 -13.36 -6.57
N LEU A 42 -9.61 -14.09 -7.60
CA LEU A 42 -9.25 -15.49 -7.81
C LEU A 42 -8.06 -15.55 -8.78
N ILE A 43 -6.84 -15.49 -8.22
CA ILE A 43 -5.61 -15.58 -9.00
C ILE A 43 -5.24 -17.06 -9.15
N ILE A 44 -5.31 -17.59 -10.38
CA ILE A 44 -4.97 -18.97 -10.71
C ILE A 44 -3.48 -19.11 -11.05
N ALA A 45 -2.92 -20.31 -10.85
CA ALA A 45 -1.50 -20.59 -11.07
C ALA A 45 -1.05 -20.25 -12.51
N ASP A 46 -1.89 -20.55 -13.50
CA ASP A 46 -1.62 -20.28 -14.90
C ASP A 46 -1.46 -18.78 -15.16
N GLN A 47 -2.31 -17.92 -14.58
CA GLN A 47 -2.16 -16.47 -14.69
C GLN A 47 -0.81 -15.95 -14.11
N ILE A 48 -0.34 -16.62 -13.05
CA ILE A 48 0.96 -16.26 -12.45
C ILE A 48 2.10 -16.68 -13.37
N GLN A 49 1.99 -17.86 -14.00
CA GLN A 49 3.01 -18.42 -14.90
C GLN A 49 3.06 -17.69 -16.24
N ASP A 50 1.90 -17.28 -16.75
CA ASP A 50 1.76 -16.63 -18.05
C ASP A 50 2.11 -15.12 -17.99
N THR A 51 2.18 -14.54 -16.79
CA THR A 51 2.50 -13.12 -16.65
C THR A 51 3.94 -12.82 -17.08
N THR A 52 4.07 -11.94 -18.07
CA THR A 52 5.35 -11.52 -18.64
C THR A 52 5.82 -10.18 -18.06
N THR A 53 7.06 -9.80 -18.39
CA THR A 53 7.59 -8.47 -18.06
C THR A 53 6.82 -7.37 -18.78
N GLU A 54 6.43 -7.62 -20.04
CA GLU A 54 5.62 -6.71 -20.85
C GLU A 54 4.27 -6.41 -20.21
N ASP A 55 3.57 -7.42 -19.69
CA ASP A 55 2.29 -7.20 -19.00
C ASP A 55 2.42 -6.24 -17.79
N ILE A 56 3.53 -6.35 -17.06
CA ILE A 56 3.80 -5.45 -15.93
C ILE A 56 4.14 -4.03 -16.41
N GLU A 57 4.87 -3.91 -17.52
CA GLU A 57 5.19 -2.61 -18.12
C GLU A 57 3.95 -1.93 -18.69
N ASP A 58 3.10 -2.66 -19.37
CA ASP A 58 1.83 -2.16 -19.93
C ASP A 58 0.88 -1.72 -18.79
N TYR A 59 0.79 -2.51 -17.74
CA TYR A 59 0.03 -2.09 -16.54
C TYR A 59 0.59 -0.80 -15.93
N ARG A 60 1.90 -0.69 -15.77
CA ARG A 60 2.55 0.53 -15.28
C ARG A 60 2.22 1.73 -16.17
N ASN A 61 2.30 1.57 -17.49
CA ASN A 61 2.07 2.62 -18.47
C ASN A 61 0.59 3.04 -18.48
N SER A 62 -0.34 2.08 -18.45
CA SER A 62 -1.78 2.36 -18.39
C SER A 62 -2.16 3.15 -17.13
N LEU A 63 -1.55 2.86 -15.99
CA LEU A 63 -1.76 3.64 -14.76
C LEU A 63 -1.28 5.10 -14.92
N MET A 64 -0.19 5.33 -15.65
CA MET A 64 0.32 6.67 -15.91
C MET A 64 -0.61 7.44 -16.85
N GLU A 65 -1.12 6.81 -17.89
CA GLU A 65 -2.11 7.39 -18.83
C GLU A 65 -3.42 7.75 -18.11
N GLN A 66 -3.82 6.96 -17.11
CA GLN A 66 -4.96 7.26 -16.23
C GLN A 66 -4.68 8.40 -15.24
N GLY A 67 -3.50 9.02 -15.26
CA GLY A 67 -3.13 10.11 -14.38
C GLY A 67 -2.82 9.69 -12.94
N VAL A 68 -2.53 8.41 -12.70
CA VAL A 68 -2.15 7.91 -11.36
C VAL A 68 -0.78 8.46 -10.96
N LYS A 69 -0.66 8.99 -9.77
CA LYS A 69 0.60 9.60 -9.27
C LYS A 69 1.75 8.58 -9.25
N PRO A 70 2.98 8.98 -9.67
CA PRO A 70 4.16 8.11 -9.71
C PRO A 70 4.43 7.33 -8.42
N ASN A 71 4.25 7.95 -7.26
CA ASN A 71 4.42 7.28 -5.97
C ASN A 71 3.40 6.15 -5.76
N THR A 72 2.17 6.31 -6.23
CA THR A 72 1.12 5.27 -6.16
C THR A 72 1.45 4.12 -7.10
N ILE A 73 1.92 4.43 -8.33
CA ILE A 73 2.37 3.40 -9.29
C ILE A 73 3.54 2.61 -8.70
N ASN A 74 4.55 3.27 -8.14
CA ASN A 74 5.69 2.61 -7.51
C ASN A 74 5.27 1.71 -6.33
N ARG A 75 4.27 2.14 -5.55
CA ARG A 75 3.72 1.31 -4.47
C ARG A 75 3.05 0.05 -5.03
N LYS A 76 2.24 0.18 -6.09
CA LYS A 76 1.60 -0.95 -6.78
C LYS A 76 2.63 -1.93 -7.37
N LEU A 77 3.70 -1.42 -7.99
CA LEU A 77 4.80 -2.25 -8.47
C LEU A 77 5.54 -2.96 -7.33
N THR A 78 5.61 -2.36 -6.14
CA THR A 78 6.23 -2.99 -4.96
C THR A 78 5.40 -4.18 -4.47
N SER A 79 4.07 -4.09 -4.47
CA SER A 79 3.20 -5.23 -4.10
C SER A 79 3.30 -6.37 -5.12
N LEU A 80 3.34 -6.07 -6.42
CA LEU A 80 3.55 -7.06 -7.47
C LEU A 80 4.91 -7.76 -7.33
N ARG A 81 6.00 -7.00 -7.15
CA ARG A 81 7.35 -7.57 -6.93
C ARG A 81 7.37 -8.53 -5.74
N GLY A 82 6.76 -8.15 -4.63
CA GLY A 82 6.66 -8.99 -3.44
C GLY A 82 5.89 -10.28 -3.70
N PHE A 83 4.78 -10.20 -4.43
CA PHE A 83 3.96 -11.33 -4.79
C PHE A 83 4.70 -12.32 -5.72
N PHE A 84 5.26 -11.83 -6.82
CA PHE A 84 6.01 -12.67 -7.77
C PHE A 84 7.30 -13.23 -7.16
N LYS A 85 8.01 -12.46 -6.32
CA LYS A 85 9.17 -12.99 -5.57
C LYS A 85 8.79 -14.17 -4.67
N ARG A 86 7.63 -14.10 -4.01
CA ARG A 86 7.13 -15.22 -3.20
C ARG A 86 6.69 -16.38 -4.06
N SER A 87 6.06 -16.14 -5.21
CA SER A 87 5.69 -17.16 -6.19
C SER A 87 6.91 -17.89 -6.74
N GLN A 88 8.00 -17.17 -7.01
CA GLN A 88 9.28 -17.73 -7.40
C GLN A 88 9.89 -18.60 -6.27
N ALA A 89 9.89 -18.11 -5.05
CA ALA A 89 10.39 -18.86 -3.90
C ALA A 89 9.60 -20.17 -3.64
N LYS A 90 8.34 -20.23 -4.05
CA LYS A 90 7.49 -21.43 -4.00
C LYS A 90 7.65 -22.34 -5.23
N GLY A 91 8.46 -21.97 -6.19
CA GLY A 91 8.68 -22.73 -7.42
C GLY A 91 7.53 -22.64 -8.42
N LEU A 92 6.60 -21.71 -8.27
CA LEU A 92 5.48 -21.50 -9.22
C LEU A 92 5.97 -20.89 -10.53
N ILE A 93 6.99 -20.03 -10.46
CA ILE A 93 7.64 -19.41 -11.61
C ILE A 93 9.17 -19.52 -11.46
N LYS A 94 9.87 -19.54 -12.57
CA LYS A 94 11.35 -19.59 -12.59
C LYS A 94 11.98 -18.20 -12.50
N ILE A 95 11.37 -17.22 -13.14
CA ILE A 95 11.86 -15.85 -13.25
C ILE A 95 10.74 -14.90 -12.77
N ASN A 96 11.12 -13.89 -11.99
CA ASN A 96 10.18 -12.88 -11.54
C ASN A 96 9.99 -11.81 -12.65
N PRO A 97 8.79 -11.66 -13.22
CA PRO A 97 8.55 -10.72 -14.32
C PRO A 97 8.74 -9.24 -13.93
N CYS A 98 8.75 -8.94 -12.63
CA CYS A 98 8.93 -7.58 -12.15
C CYS A 98 10.40 -7.12 -12.03
N ASP A 99 11.39 -8.02 -12.16
CA ASP A 99 12.79 -7.70 -11.84
C ASP A 99 13.39 -6.65 -12.78
N LEU A 100 13.00 -6.66 -14.05
CA LEU A 100 13.48 -5.71 -15.06
C LEU A 100 12.65 -4.43 -15.13
N VAL A 101 11.45 -4.41 -14.56
CA VAL A 101 10.54 -3.26 -14.63
C VAL A 101 11.02 -2.12 -13.75
N LYS A 102 11.32 -0.98 -14.35
CA LYS A 102 11.72 0.24 -13.63
C LYS A 102 10.48 1.02 -13.18
N GLY A 103 10.50 1.48 -11.93
CA GLY A 103 9.52 2.44 -11.43
C GLY A 103 9.79 3.86 -11.94
N TYR A 104 8.84 4.75 -11.71
CA TYR A 104 9.03 6.18 -11.99
C TYR A 104 9.90 6.84 -10.93
N LYS A 105 10.63 7.89 -11.32
CA LYS A 105 11.34 8.72 -10.34
C LYS A 105 10.36 9.28 -9.32
N LYS A 106 10.68 9.14 -8.04
CA LYS A 106 9.86 9.76 -6.98
C LYS A 106 9.90 11.27 -7.19
N SER A 107 8.74 11.91 -7.30
CA SER A 107 8.70 13.35 -7.20
C SER A 107 9.05 13.73 -5.77
N ASN A 108 10.08 14.53 -5.58
CA ASN A 108 10.46 15.09 -4.27
C ASN A 108 9.42 16.08 -3.72
N ALA A 109 8.26 16.21 -4.37
CA ALA A 109 7.24 17.21 -4.11
C ALA A 109 6.37 16.94 -2.86
N SER A 110 6.76 16.02 -1.97
CA SER A 110 6.05 15.80 -0.72
C SER A 110 6.99 15.66 0.47
N VAL A 111 7.87 16.60 0.62
CA VAL A 111 8.28 16.95 1.99
C VAL A 111 7.05 17.63 2.59
N GLY A 112 6.41 16.96 3.57
CA GLY A 112 5.28 17.56 4.28
C GLY A 112 5.69 18.97 4.70
N LYS A 113 4.94 19.98 4.24
CA LYS A 113 5.22 21.35 4.68
C LYS A 113 5.06 21.37 6.20
N ALA A 114 6.13 21.70 6.90
CA ALA A 114 6.02 21.99 8.33
C ALA A 114 4.94 23.06 8.50
N VAL A 115 4.08 22.87 9.47
CA VAL A 115 3.05 23.86 9.78
C VAL A 115 3.75 25.03 10.49
N GLU A 116 3.55 26.24 10.00
CA GLU A 116 4.13 27.46 10.59
C GLU A 116 3.65 27.60 12.04
N THR A 117 4.55 28.09 12.90
CA THR A 117 4.27 28.25 14.34
C THR A 117 3.02 29.09 14.61
N ASP A 118 2.83 30.16 13.84
CA ASP A 118 1.64 31.03 13.96
C ASP A 118 0.35 30.29 13.61
N ALA A 119 0.38 29.41 12.62
CA ALA A 119 -0.76 28.57 12.26
C ALA A 119 -1.10 27.58 13.38
N LEU A 120 -0.10 27.01 14.05
CA LEU A 120 -0.27 26.12 15.20
C LEU A 120 -0.89 26.84 16.39
N LEU A 121 -0.41 28.03 16.71
CA LEU A 121 -0.98 28.86 17.79
C LEU A 121 -2.44 29.24 17.51
N LYS A 122 -2.76 29.60 16.26
CA LYS A 122 -4.14 29.85 15.84
C LYS A 122 -5.04 28.59 15.96
N MET A 123 -4.51 27.41 15.65
CA MET A 123 -5.27 26.16 15.82
C MET A 123 -5.63 25.93 17.30
N ILE A 124 -4.68 26.13 18.22
CA ILE A 124 -4.90 26.00 19.66
C ILE A 124 -5.92 27.04 20.14
N GLU A 125 -5.81 28.28 19.69
CA GLU A 125 -6.73 29.35 20.03
C GLU A 125 -8.17 29.04 19.57
N ILE A 126 -8.34 28.60 18.33
CA ILE A 126 -9.66 28.21 17.78
C ILE A 126 -10.22 27.03 18.57
N ALA A 127 -9.40 26.02 18.86
CA ALA A 127 -9.83 24.87 19.66
C ALA A 127 -10.29 25.27 21.07
N SER A 128 -9.61 26.24 21.70
CA SER A 128 -9.96 26.71 23.06
C SER A 128 -11.26 27.50 23.13
N LYS A 129 -11.67 28.13 22.01
CA LYS A 129 -12.87 28.98 21.91
C LYS A 129 -14.16 28.20 21.55
N GLN A 130 -14.10 26.89 21.48
CA GLN A 130 -15.31 26.09 21.19
C GLN A 130 -16.35 26.24 22.28
N PRO A 131 -17.66 26.28 21.92
CA PRO A 131 -18.77 26.48 22.89
C PRO A 131 -18.84 25.35 23.95
N ASN A 132 -18.47 24.14 23.59
CA ASN A 132 -18.43 23.02 24.51
C ASN A 132 -17.05 22.91 25.18
N GLN A 133 -16.99 23.26 26.47
CA GLN A 133 -15.76 23.29 27.26
C GLN A 133 -15.00 21.93 27.29
N TYR A 134 -15.71 20.79 27.30
CA TYR A 134 -15.09 19.48 27.29
C TYR A 134 -14.40 19.19 25.93
N LYS A 135 -15.06 19.55 24.83
CA LYS A 135 -14.47 19.43 23.49
C LYS A 135 -13.28 20.36 23.33
N ALA A 136 -13.38 21.60 23.80
CA ALA A 136 -12.29 22.56 23.77
C ALA A 136 -11.04 22.01 24.49
N LYS A 137 -11.18 21.53 25.72
CA LYS A 137 -10.08 20.94 26.50
C LYS A 137 -9.48 19.71 25.82
N ARG A 138 -10.33 18.81 25.31
CA ARG A 138 -9.90 17.62 24.59
C ARG A 138 -9.09 17.97 23.35
N ASP A 139 -9.60 18.88 22.52
CA ASP A 139 -8.99 19.22 21.24
C ASP A 139 -7.67 19.98 21.44
N VAL A 140 -7.59 20.88 22.41
CA VAL A 140 -6.34 21.53 22.83
C VAL A 140 -5.32 20.48 23.30
N ALA A 141 -5.73 19.55 24.17
CA ALA A 141 -4.83 18.50 24.65
C ALA A 141 -4.33 17.60 23.51
N LEU A 142 -5.20 17.21 22.59
CA LEU A 142 -4.84 16.41 21.42
C LEU A 142 -3.83 17.12 20.52
N ILE A 143 -4.08 18.39 20.18
CA ILE A 143 -3.17 19.21 19.38
C ILE A 143 -1.82 19.31 20.08
N THR A 144 -1.82 19.61 21.37
CA THR A 144 -0.60 19.76 22.17
C THR A 144 0.21 18.45 22.20
N VAL A 145 -0.42 17.30 22.44
CA VAL A 145 0.26 15.99 22.46
C VAL A 145 0.85 15.68 21.10
N LEU A 146 0.10 15.89 20.01
CA LEU A 146 0.60 15.63 18.66
C LEU A 146 1.81 16.49 18.31
N LEU A 147 1.81 17.78 18.77
CA LEU A 147 2.90 18.71 18.51
C LEU A 147 4.16 18.40 19.32
N TYR A 148 4.01 18.21 20.63
CA TYR A 148 5.16 18.03 21.53
C TYR A 148 5.75 16.62 21.50
N ALA A 149 4.91 15.60 21.39
CA ALA A 149 5.35 14.20 21.35
C ALA A 149 5.67 13.72 19.93
N GLY A 150 5.31 14.48 18.89
CA GLY A 150 5.53 14.09 17.48
C GLY A 150 4.82 12.80 17.08
N LEU A 151 3.73 12.46 17.76
CA LEU A 151 2.99 11.23 17.53
C LEU A 151 2.28 11.24 16.18
N ARG A 152 2.28 10.09 15.51
CA ARG A 152 1.38 9.88 14.36
C ARG A 152 -0.06 9.78 14.85
N ARG A 153 -1.01 10.14 13.99
CA ARG A 153 -2.45 10.04 14.33
C ARG A 153 -2.83 8.66 14.86
N SER A 154 -2.32 7.58 14.28
CA SER A 154 -2.59 6.21 14.74
C SER A 154 -2.01 5.89 16.11
N GLU A 155 -0.93 6.54 16.51
CA GLU A 155 -0.29 6.37 17.82
C GLU A 155 -1.03 7.17 18.90
N ALA A 156 -1.65 8.29 18.53
CA ALA A 156 -2.44 9.10 19.45
C ALA A 156 -3.88 8.56 19.67
N CYS A 157 -4.35 7.65 18.80
CA CYS A 157 -5.72 7.10 18.89
C CYS A 157 -5.77 5.66 19.46
N ASN A 158 -4.60 5.05 19.77
CA ASN A 158 -4.49 3.77 20.43
C ASN A 158 -4.13 3.96 21.90
#